data_5b2d2d72560484563dd9bf78ced187c9
#
_entry.id   5b2d2d72560484563dd9bf78ced187c9
#
_cell.length_a   1.000
_cell.length_b   1.000
_cell.length_c   1.000
_cell.angle_alpha   90.00
_cell.angle_beta   90.00
_cell.angle_gamma   90.00
#
_symmetry.space_group_name_H-M   'P 1'
#
loop_
_entity.id
_entity.type
_entity.pdbx_description
1 polymer ?
#
loop_
_entity_poly.entity_id
_entity_poly.type
_entity_poly.pdbx_seq_one_letter_code
_entity_poly.pdbx_strand_id
1 'polypeptide(L)'
;MPVLQVYYPQGSLQGGRKAALAQRLTDVLLMMEGGAKTPGGMAFAAVLFTEVPATDWWVGGRTDATYVAPPGKFLIRVDIPEGYMNRSHKSDVHAAVNKAIVDLTGDPSDPKQGASVLVIVNDVTEGNWGARGRTISLAAIADSVGLAKTGERFKWVRNYFAAKARQFGAAGYPPDTGGLLPSESEAEVRSA
;
A
#
# COMPACT_ATOMS: atom_id res chain seq x y z
N MET A 1 5.16 2.74 -5.98
CA MET A 1 5.83 1.62 -5.26
C MET A 1 5.05 1.27 -4.02
N PRO A 2 4.04 0.43 -4.07
CA PRO A 2 3.48 -0.10 -2.84
C PRO A 2 4.32 -1.30 -2.39
N VAL A 3 4.53 -1.37 -1.07
CA VAL A 3 5.09 -2.55 -0.42
C VAL A 3 4.01 -3.15 0.46
N LEU A 4 3.74 -4.43 0.30
CA LEU A 4 2.75 -5.14 1.08
C LEU A 4 3.44 -6.18 1.96
N GLN A 5 3.22 -6.08 3.26
CA GLN A 5 3.77 -7.00 4.26
C GLN A 5 2.63 -7.82 4.86
N VAL A 6 2.73 -9.13 4.75
CA VAL A 6 1.76 -10.10 5.28
C VAL A 6 2.35 -10.80 6.48
N TYR A 7 1.77 -10.55 7.65
CA TYR A 7 2.03 -11.32 8.86
C TYR A 7 0.91 -12.35 9.01
N TYR A 8 1.27 -13.59 9.25
CA TYR A 8 0.31 -14.70 9.33
C TYR A 8 0.82 -15.79 10.27
N PRO A 9 -0.06 -16.64 10.87
CA PRO A 9 0.36 -17.69 11.76
C PRO A 9 1.19 -18.74 11.06
N GLN A 10 2.24 -19.19 11.72
CA GLN A 10 3.11 -20.26 11.21
C GLN A 10 2.27 -21.47 10.76
N GLY A 11 2.57 -21.97 9.57
CA GLY A 11 1.92 -23.13 8.98
C GLY A 11 0.55 -22.88 8.32
N SER A 12 -0.04 -21.69 8.39
CA SER A 12 -1.37 -21.44 7.81
C SER A 12 -1.38 -21.29 6.27
N LEU A 13 -0.24 -20.96 5.66
CA LEU A 13 -0.11 -20.84 4.19
C LEU A 13 0.78 -21.94 3.59
N GLN A 14 0.32 -23.19 3.67
CA GLN A 14 1.02 -24.35 3.11
C GLN A 14 0.54 -24.71 1.70
N GLY A 15 1.25 -25.62 1.04
CA GLY A 15 0.81 -26.30 -0.17
C GLY A 15 0.53 -25.37 -1.35
N GLY A 16 1.43 -24.40 -1.64
CA GLY A 16 1.24 -23.48 -2.77
C GLY A 16 0.35 -22.28 -2.47
N ARG A 17 -0.36 -22.23 -1.33
CA ARG A 17 -1.23 -21.10 -0.95
C ARG A 17 -0.46 -19.80 -0.83
N LYS A 18 0.77 -19.83 -0.32
CA LYS A 18 1.63 -18.64 -0.22
C LYS A 18 1.90 -18.03 -1.59
N ALA A 19 2.27 -18.85 -2.59
CA ALA A 19 2.52 -18.39 -3.96
C ALA A 19 1.22 -17.83 -4.61
N ALA A 20 0.10 -18.53 -4.43
CA ALA A 20 -1.19 -18.07 -4.92
C ALA A 20 -1.63 -16.74 -4.28
N LEU A 21 -1.41 -16.58 -2.96
CA LEU A 21 -1.68 -15.32 -2.28
C LEU A 21 -0.75 -14.20 -2.75
N ALA A 22 0.54 -14.48 -2.93
CA ALA A 22 1.50 -13.51 -3.47
C ALA A 22 1.03 -12.97 -4.83
N GLN A 23 0.60 -13.86 -5.73
CA GLN A 23 0.09 -13.44 -7.04
C GLN A 23 -1.16 -12.57 -6.92
N ARG A 24 -2.14 -12.97 -6.11
CA ARG A 24 -3.38 -12.18 -5.90
C ARG A 24 -3.08 -10.81 -5.30
N LEU A 25 -2.20 -10.74 -4.30
CA LEU A 25 -1.83 -9.48 -3.68
C LEU A 25 -1.02 -8.59 -4.64
N THR A 26 -0.17 -9.17 -5.48
CA THR A 26 0.49 -8.44 -6.57
C THR A 26 -0.52 -7.84 -7.54
N ASP A 27 -1.54 -8.60 -7.94
CA ASP A 27 -2.61 -8.09 -8.81
C ASP A 27 -3.40 -6.95 -8.13
N VAL A 28 -3.64 -7.04 -6.81
CA VAL A 28 -4.23 -5.93 -6.03
C VAL A 28 -3.34 -4.70 -6.07
N LEU A 29 -2.03 -4.84 -5.84
CA LEU A 29 -1.08 -3.71 -5.90
C LEU A 29 -1.08 -3.04 -7.27
N LEU A 30 -1.03 -3.83 -8.35
CA LEU A 30 -1.06 -3.30 -9.72
C LEU A 30 -2.38 -2.59 -10.03
N MET A 31 -3.51 -3.13 -9.60
CA MET A 31 -4.81 -2.48 -9.74
C MET A 31 -4.84 -1.13 -9.01
N MET A 32 -4.27 -1.06 -7.81
CA MET A 32 -4.16 0.17 -7.02
C MET A 32 -3.35 1.25 -7.72
N GLU A 33 -2.31 0.86 -8.47
CA GLU A 33 -1.46 1.76 -9.25
C GLU A 33 -2.06 2.18 -10.60
N GLY A 34 -3.32 1.88 -10.87
CA GLY A 34 -3.99 2.23 -12.13
C GLY A 34 -3.97 1.13 -13.18
N GLY A 35 -3.67 -0.11 -12.80
CA GLY A 35 -3.79 -1.30 -13.67
C GLY A 35 -2.63 -1.54 -14.62
N ALA A 36 -1.54 -0.81 -14.50
CA ALA A 36 -0.40 -0.92 -15.41
C ALA A 36 0.44 -2.19 -15.10
N LYS A 37 0.14 -3.30 -15.77
CA LYS A 37 1.01 -4.50 -15.78
C LYS A 37 2.26 -4.26 -16.66
N THR A 38 2.93 -3.14 -16.43
CA THR A 38 4.19 -2.84 -17.12
C THR A 38 5.36 -3.54 -16.41
N PRO A 39 6.51 -3.77 -17.09
CA PRO A 39 7.70 -4.28 -16.42
C PRO A 39 8.13 -3.42 -15.23
N GLY A 40 7.99 -2.10 -15.32
CA GLY A 40 8.25 -1.17 -14.22
C GLY A 40 7.28 -1.37 -13.06
N GLY A 41 5.97 -1.43 -13.33
CA GLY A 41 4.94 -1.70 -12.32
C GLY A 41 5.17 -3.03 -11.60
N MET A 42 5.45 -4.10 -12.34
CA MET A 42 5.77 -5.42 -11.77
C MET A 42 7.02 -5.38 -10.89
N ALA A 43 8.07 -4.67 -11.30
CA ALA A 43 9.31 -4.55 -10.53
C ALA A 43 9.14 -3.78 -9.21
N PHE A 44 8.11 -2.97 -9.11
CA PHE A 44 7.81 -2.19 -7.91
C PHE A 44 6.72 -2.79 -7.01
N ALA A 45 6.03 -3.83 -7.44
CA ALA A 45 5.01 -4.53 -6.64
C ALA A 45 5.67 -5.58 -5.73
N ALA A 46 6.03 -5.17 -4.52
CA ALA A 46 6.67 -6.06 -3.55
C ALA A 46 5.66 -6.62 -2.54
N VAL A 47 5.64 -7.95 -2.39
CA VAL A 47 4.87 -8.65 -1.36
C VAL A 47 5.83 -9.46 -0.48
N LEU A 48 5.87 -9.14 0.81
CA LEU A 48 6.70 -9.83 1.80
C LEU A 48 5.83 -10.65 2.74
N PHE A 49 6.31 -11.81 3.12
CA PHE A 49 5.63 -12.72 4.05
C PHE A 49 6.45 -12.94 5.31
N THR A 50 5.81 -12.80 6.47
CA THR A 50 6.40 -13.08 7.79
C THR A 50 5.53 -14.07 8.54
N GLU A 51 6.06 -15.24 8.81
CA GLU A 51 5.40 -16.21 9.70
C GLU A 51 5.61 -15.80 11.15
N VAL A 52 4.52 -15.83 11.93
CA VAL A 52 4.54 -15.53 13.35
C VAL A 52 4.21 -16.80 14.12
N PRO A 53 5.08 -17.27 15.04
CA PRO A 53 4.77 -18.39 15.91
C PRO A 53 3.46 -18.18 16.67
N ALA A 54 2.71 -19.26 16.93
CA ALA A 54 1.44 -19.17 17.63
C ALA A 54 1.59 -18.58 19.05
N THR A 55 2.73 -18.79 19.67
CA THR A 55 3.10 -18.24 21.00
C THR A 55 3.32 -16.73 21.00
N ASP A 56 3.58 -16.13 19.84
CA ASP A 56 4.01 -14.75 19.70
C ASP A 56 2.91 -13.83 19.17
N TRP A 57 1.71 -14.39 18.91
CA TRP A 57 0.58 -13.62 18.44
C TRP A 57 -0.62 -13.68 19.40
N TRP A 58 -0.77 -12.67 20.18
CA TRP A 58 -1.79 -12.54 21.21
C TRP A 58 -2.96 -11.66 20.74
N VAL A 59 -4.18 -12.08 21.00
CA VAL A 59 -5.41 -11.32 20.76
C VAL A 59 -6.26 -11.39 22.03
N GLY A 60 -6.60 -10.25 22.59
CA GLY A 60 -7.34 -10.19 23.85
C GLY A 60 -6.65 -10.92 25.03
N GLY A 61 -5.32 -10.93 25.06
CA GLY A 61 -4.54 -11.61 26.08
C GLY A 61 -4.44 -13.15 25.92
N ARG A 62 -4.81 -13.70 24.74
CA ARG A 62 -4.78 -15.14 24.45
C ARG A 62 -4.10 -15.44 23.14
N THR A 63 -3.47 -16.59 23.04
CA THR A 63 -2.85 -17.07 21.81
C THR A 63 -3.80 -17.94 20.97
N ASP A 64 -4.87 -18.48 21.57
CA ASP A 64 -5.87 -19.32 20.91
C ASP A 64 -6.85 -18.54 20.02
N ALA A 65 -7.88 -19.20 19.53
CA ALA A 65 -8.88 -18.62 18.62
C ALA A 65 -10.10 -18.01 19.35
N THR A 66 -10.07 -17.80 20.67
CA THR A 66 -11.23 -17.31 21.45
C THR A 66 -11.80 -16.00 20.87
N TYR A 67 -10.92 -15.09 20.44
CA TYR A 67 -11.30 -13.78 19.91
C TYR A 67 -10.93 -13.62 18.43
N VAL A 68 -10.81 -14.72 17.69
CA VAL A 68 -10.35 -14.74 16.31
C VAL A 68 -11.41 -15.37 15.41
N ALA A 69 -11.87 -14.61 14.45
CA ALA A 69 -12.78 -15.11 13.41
C ALA A 69 -12.01 -15.76 12.25
N PRO A 70 -12.65 -16.65 11.47
CA PRO A 70 -12.06 -17.20 10.25
C PRO A 70 -11.63 -16.09 9.26
N PRO A 71 -10.58 -16.33 8.48
CA PRO A 71 -9.74 -17.53 8.36
C PRO A 71 -8.62 -17.60 9.39
N GLY A 72 -8.61 -16.74 10.38
CA GLY A 72 -7.57 -16.66 11.40
C GLY A 72 -6.89 -15.30 11.45
N LYS A 73 -5.78 -15.23 12.16
CA LYS A 73 -5.03 -13.98 12.39
C LYS A 73 -4.24 -13.62 11.13
N PHE A 74 -4.58 -12.49 10.51
CA PHE A 74 -3.78 -11.89 9.44
C PHE A 74 -3.62 -10.40 9.72
N LEU A 75 -2.39 -9.90 9.63
CA LEU A 75 -2.11 -8.48 9.65
C LEU A 75 -1.39 -8.12 8.36
N ILE A 76 -1.99 -7.24 7.59
CA ILE A 76 -1.43 -6.76 6.33
C ILE A 76 -1.11 -5.28 6.47
N ARG A 77 0.13 -4.91 6.19
CA ARG A 77 0.55 -3.51 6.06
C ARG A 77 0.80 -3.21 4.60
N VAL A 78 0.24 -2.11 4.14
CA VAL A 78 0.39 -1.62 2.77
C VAL A 78 0.99 -0.24 2.82
N ASP A 79 2.28 -0.13 2.50
CA ASP A 79 2.97 1.15 2.41
C ASP A 79 2.81 1.72 0.99
N ILE A 80 2.26 2.92 0.88
CA ILE A 80 1.98 3.61 -0.38
C ILE A 80 2.55 5.02 -0.37
N PRO A 81 2.86 5.61 -1.54
CA PRO A 81 3.22 7.02 -1.62
C PRO A 81 2.06 7.91 -1.15
N GLU A 82 2.42 8.91 -0.33
CA GLU A 82 1.47 9.92 0.14
C GLU A 82 0.78 10.63 -1.03
N GLY A 83 -0.49 10.97 -0.83
CA GLY A 83 -1.24 11.78 -1.79
C GLY A 83 -1.71 11.04 -3.05
N TYR A 84 -1.42 9.74 -3.18
CA TYR A 84 -1.83 8.96 -4.35
C TYR A 84 -3.23 8.36 -4.22
N MET A 85 -3.68 8.10 -2.99
CA MET A 85 -4.98 7.48 -2.70
C MET A 85 -5.85 8.37 -1.82
N ASN A 86 -7.08 8.58 -2.25
CA ASN A 86 -8.12 9.13 -1.41
C ASN A 86 -8.76 8.04 -0.53
N ARG A 87 -9.73 8.41 0.31
CA ARG A 87 -10.43 7.50 1.21
C ARG A 87 -11.10 6.33 0.48
N SER A 88 -11.76 6.60 -0.67
CA SER A 88 -12.44 5.54 -1.43
C SER A 88 -11.45 4.51 -1.95
N HIS A 89 -10.35 4.96 -2.56
CA HIS A 89 -9.30 4.05 -3.02
C HIS A 89 -8.72 3.18 -1.90
N LYS A 90 -8.53 3.73 -0.69
CA LYS A 90 -8.08 2.95 0.47
C LYS A 90 -9.10 1.92 0.91
N SER A 91 -10.40 2.26 0.84
CA SER A 91 -11.48 1.30 1.12
C SER A 91 -11.50 0.15 0.13
N ASP A 92 -11.29 0.42 -1.16
CA ASP A 92 -11.19 -0.61 -2.20
C ASP A 92 -10.01 -1.55 -1.95
N VAL A 93 -8.88 -1.01 -1.47
CA VAL A 93 -7.71 -1.80 -1.06
C VAL A 93 -8.05 -2.71 0.11
N HIS A 94 -8.68 -2.19 1.16
CA HIS A 94 -9.09 -3.00 2.32
C HIS A 94 -9.97 -4.17 1.88
N ALA A 95 -10.95 -3.91 1.02
CA ALA A 95 -11.86 -4.94 0.51
C ALA A 95 -11.12 -5.97 -0.36
N ALA A 96 -10.26 -5.53 -1.29
CA ALA A 96 -9.56 -6.41 -2.21
C ALA A 96 -8.54 -7.32 -1.49
N VAL A 97 -7.78 -6.77 -0.52
CA VAL A 97 -6.82 -7.54 0.28
C VAL A 97 -7.54 -8.56 1.17
N ASN A 98 -8.60 -8.14 1.87
CA ASN A 98 -9.42 -9.05 2.68
C ASN A 98 -9.94 -10.20 1.81
N LYS A 99 -10.55 -9.86 0.66
CA LYS A 99 -11.07 -10.86 -0.29
C LYS A 99 -9.98 -11.83 -0.77
N ALA A 100 -8.79 -11.34 -1.10
CA ALA A 100 -7.69 -12.19 -1.58
C ALA A 100 -7.30 -13.25 -0.55
N ILE A 101 -7.30 -12.90 0.74
CA ILE A 101 -6.99 -13.83 1.83
C ILE A 101 -8.14 -14.81 2.05
N VAL A 102 -9.36 -14.30 2.18
CA VAL A 102 -10.57 -15.10 2.43
C VAL A 102 -10.79 -16.16 1.35
N ASP A 103 -10.67 -15.79 0.08
CA ASP A 103 -10.85 -16.72 -1.05
C ASP A 103 -9.86 -17.89 -1.05
N LEU A 104 -8.71 -17.74 -0.41
CA LEU A 104 -7.66 -18.77 -0.39
C LEU A 104 -7.63 -19.59 0.90
N THR A 105 -8.04 -19.00 2.00
CA THR A 105 -7.80 -19.58 3.33
C THR A 105 -9.08 -19.76 4.11
N GLY A 106 -10.17 -19.19 3.64
CA GLY A 106 -11.40 -19.10 4.38
C GLY A 106 -12.47 -20.12 4.03
N ASP A 107 -13.59 -20.00 4.73
CA ASP A 107 -14.84 -20.70 4.44
C ASP A 107 -15.92 -19.67 4.04
N PRO A 108 -16.33 -19.61 2.77
CA PRO A 108 -17.31 -18.65 2.29
C PRO A 108 -18.69 -18.76 2.97
N SER A 109 -18.98 -19.89 3.64
CA SER A 109 -20.24 -20.10 4.36
C SER A 109 -20.29 -19.45 5.74
N ASP A 110 -19.14 -19.05 6.30
CA ASP A 110 -19.09 -18.42 7.62
C ASP A 110 -19.35 -16.90 7.52
N PRO A 111 -20.42 -16.39 8.16
CA PRO A 111 -20.76 -14.96 8.12
C PRO A 111 -19.74 -14.04 8.80
N LYS A 112 -18.82 -14.59 9.61
CA LYS A 112 -17.72 -13.84 10.25
C LYS A 112 -16.44 -13.86 9.45
N GLN A 113 -16.49 -14.44 8.28
CA GLN A 113 -15.33 -14.60 7.40
C GLN A 113 -14.61 -13.27 7.14
N GLY A 114 -13.29 -13.25 7.36
CA GLY A 114 -12.46 -12.08 7.15
C GLY A 114 -12.46 -11.06 8.29
N ALA A 115 -13.25 -11.24 9.35
CA ALA A 115 -13.33 -10.26 10.44
C ALA A 115 -12.02 -10.13 11.26
N SER A 116 -11.14 -11.14 11.23
CA SER A 116 -9.82 -11.10 11.87
C SER A 116 -8.68 -10.83 10.87
N VAL A 117 -8.99 -10.43 9.64
CA VAL A 117 -8.03 -9.94 8.66
C VAL A 117 -7.90 -8.43 8.82
N LEU A 118 -6.83 -7.99 9.46
CA LEU A 118 -6.57 -6.57 9.68
C LEU A 118 -5.69 -6.02 8.55
N VAL A 119 -6.14 -4.95 7.91
CA VAL A 119 -5.41 -4.27 6.84
C VAL A 119 -5.14 -2.83 7.24
N ILE A 120 -3.88 -2.43 7.22
CA ILE A 120 -3.44 -1.07 7.53
C ILE A 120 -2.79 -0.49 6.28
N VAL A 121 -3.33 0.60 5.76
CA VAL A 121 -2.73 1.39 4.68
C VAL A 121 -1.97 2.55 5.30
N ASN A 122 -0.68 2.63 5.02
CA ASN A 122 0.22 3.64 5.53
C ASN A 122 0.69 4.55 4.39
N ASP A 123 0.39 5.85 4.49
CA ASP A 123 0.91 6.86 3.57
C ASP A 123 2.35 7.20 3.98
N VAL A 124 3.32 6.79 3.16
CA VAL A 124 4.72 7.17 3.36
C VAL A 124 4.91 8.57 2.81
N THR A 125 5.28 9.49 3.68
CA THR A 125 5.47 10.91 3.36
C THR A 125 6.34 11.08 2.12
N GLU A 126 5.94 11.99 1.23
CA GLU A 126 6.71 12.36 0.04
C GLU A 126 8.13 12.79 0.46
N GLY A 127 9.13 12.28 -0.26
CA GLY A 127 10.54 12.44 0.12
C GLY A 127 11.12 11.30 0.98
N ASN A 128 10.29 10.40 1.54
CA ASN A 128 10.76 9.26 2.35
C ASN A 128 10.94 7.97 1.53
N TRP A 129 10.60 7.98 0.25
CA TRP A 129 10.92 6.88 -0.65
C TRP A 129 12.34 7.04 -1.22
N GLY A 130 13.08 5.94 -1.25
CA GLY A 130 14.40 5.92 -1.84
C GLY A 130 14.63 4.70 -2.72
N ALA A 131 15.27 4.90 -3.86
CA ALA A 131 15.74 3.82 -4.73
C ALA A 131 17.06 4.24 -5.40
N ARG A 132 17.93 3.27 -5.66
CA ARG A 132 19.26 3.51 -6.28
C ARG A 132 20.11 4.55 -5.54
N GLY A 133 19.98 4.60 -4.19
CA GLY A 133 20.70 5.58 -3.37
C GLY A 133 20.21 7.02 -3.50
N ARG A 134 19.01 7.26 -4.03
CA ARG A 134 18.42 8.59 -4.22
C ARG A 134 17.00 8.61 -3.71
N THR A 135 16.56 9.75 -3.19
CA THR A 135 15.15 10.02 -2.93
C THR A 135 14.38 10.05 -4.25
N ILE A 136 13.23 9.40 -4.27
CA ILE A 136 12.33 9.38 -5.42
C ILE A 136 10.98 9.99 -5.06
N SER A 137 10.47 10.86 -5.94
CA SER A 137 9.14 11.47 -5.78
C SER A 137 8.03 10.57 -6.32
N LEU A 138 6.79 10.83 -5.91
CA LEU A 138 5.63 10.19 -6.51
C LEU A 138 5.57 10.39 -8.04
N ALA A 139 5.97 11.57 -8.54
CA ALA A 139 6.03 11.83 -9.98
C ALA A 139 7.06 10.93 -10.69
N ALA A 140 8.25 10.75 -10.10
CA ALA A 140 9.29 9.84 -10.62
C ALA A 140 8.84 8.37 -10.57
N ILE A 141 8.11 7.98 -9.52
CA ILE A 141 7.51 6.64 -9.42
C ILE A 141 6.50 6.46 -10.56
N ALA A 142 5.59 7.43 -10.77
CA ALA A 142 4.60 7.37 -11.83
C ALA A 142 5.24 7.20 -13.22
N ASP A 143 6.31 7.93 -13.50
CA ASP A 143 7.05 7.79 -14.77
C ASP A 143 7.67 6.39 -14.91
N SER A 144 8.30 5.88 -13.86
CA SER A 144 8.99 4.59 -13.89
C SER A 144 8.02 3.39 -14.08
N VAL A 145 6.78 3.52 -13.65
CA VAL A 145 5.74 2.48 -13.82
C VAL A 145 4.84 2.73 -15.04
N GLY A 146 5.06 3.82 -15.77
CA GLY A 146 4.27 4.18 -16.97
C GLY A 146 2.86 4.65 -16.66
N LEU A 147 2.63 5.29 -15.51
CA LEU A 147 1.34 5.86 -15.16
C LEU A 147 1.11 7.18 -15.91
N ALA A 148 -0.06 7.32 -16.50
CA ALA A 148 -0.47 8.58 -17.10
C ALA A 148 -0.62 9.66 -16.03
N LYS A 149 0.14 10.77 -16.17
CA LYS A 149 0.00 11.95 -15.29
C LYS A 149 -1.16 12.87 -15.70
N THR A 150 -1.98 12.40 -16.62
CA THR A 150 -3.25 12.99 -17.02
C THR A 150 -4.41 12.21 -16.42
N GLY A 151 -5.56 12.85 -16.24
CA GLY A 151 -6.74 12.20 -15.68
C GLY A 151 -7.00 12.55 -14.20
N GLU A 152 -8.15 12.09 -13.72
CA GLU A 152 -8.71 12.54 -12.43
C GLU A 152 -7.84 12.15 -11.23
N ARG A 153 -7.17 11.00 -11.27
CA ARG A 153 -6.30 10.59 -10.17
C ARG A 153 -5.10 11.53 -10.02
N PHE A 154 -4.42 11.87 -11.10
CA PHE A 154 -3.28 12.78 -11.03
C PHE A 154 -3.69 14.24 -10.79
N LYS A 155 -4.89 14.64 -11.22
CA LYS A 155 -5.51 15.90 -10.81
C LYS A 155 -5.73 15.95 -9.31
N TRP A 156 -6.21 14.87 -8.70
CA TRP A 156 -6.29 14.71 -7.25
C TRP A 156 -4.92 14.86 -6.59
N VAL A 157 -3.88 14.18 -7.09
CA VAL A 157 -2.50 14.25 -6.57
C VAL A 157 -2.01 15.70 -6.56
N ARG A 158 -2.13 16.39 -7.69
CA ARG A 158 -1.72 17.81 -7.79
C ARG A 158 -2.46 18.70 -6.79
N ASN A 159 -3.77 18.54 -6.67
CA ASN A 159 -4.59 19.32 -5.73
C ASN A 159 -4.20 19.03 -4.26
N TYR A 160 -3.91 17.78 -3.94
CA TYR A 160 -3.46 17.38 -2.61
C TYR A 160 -2.13 18.06 -2.25
N PHE A 161 -1.12 17.98 -3.10
CA PHE A 161 0.18 18.58 -2.82
C PHE A 161 0.16 20.11 -2.89
N ALA A 162 -0.66 20.71 -3.74
CA ALA A 162 -0.88 22.16 -3.72
C ALA A 162 -1.53 22.64 -2.41
N ALA A 163 -2.46 21.87 -1.86
CA ALA A 163 -3.05 22.16 -0.55
C ALA A 163 -2.02 22.02 0.58
N LYS A 164 -1.22 20.96 0.56
CA LYS A 164 -0.14 20.72 1.53
C LYS A 164 0.91 21.83 1.49
N ALA A 165 1.32 22.29 0.30
CA ALA A 165 2.25 23.40 0.14
C ALA A 165 1.72 24.69 0.78
N ARG A 166 0.44 25.03 0.54
CA ARG A 166 -0.19 26.19 1.18
C ARG A 166 -0.23 26.04 2.71
N GLN A 167 -0.51 24.86 3.21
CA GLN A 167 -0.53 24.59 4.65
C GLN A 167 0.85 24.78 5.27
N PHE A 168 1.90 24.27 4.64
CA PHE A 168 3.27 24.40 5.12
C PHE A 168 3.74 25.86 5.08
N GLY A 169 3.44 26.58 3.99
CA GLY A 169 3.74 28.01 3.88
C GLY A 169 3.03 28.84 4.94
N ALA A 170 1.73 28.60 5.17
CA ALA A 170 0.96 29.29 6.21
C ALA A 170 1.45 29.00 7.64
N ALA A 171 1.99 27.80 7.87
CA ALA A 171 2.56 27.39 9.17
C ALA A 171 4.04 27.81 9.33
N GLY A 172 4.67 28.46 8.34
CA GLY A 172 6.05 28.91 8.39
C GLY A 172 7.10 27.78 8.38
N TYR A 173 6.78 26.66 7.78
CA TYR A 173 7.77 25.58 7.62
C TYR A 173 8.94 26.05 6.77
N PRO A 174 10.17 25.60 7.09
CA PRO A 174 11.34 25.92 6.29
C PRO A 174 11.18 25.50 4.83
N PRO A 175 11.83 26.18 3.88
CA PRO A 175 11.96 25.69 2.51
C PRO A 175 12.57 24.28 2.52
N ASP A 176 12.20 23.47 1.54
CA ASP A 176 12.71 22.09 1.42
C ASP A 176 12.31 21.16 2.60
N THR A 177 11.24 21.50 3.30
CA THR A 177 10.58 20.54 4.19
C THR A 177 10.02 19.40 3.33
N GLY A 178 10.48 18.17 3.56
CA GLY A 178 10.06 16.98 2.80
C GLY A 178 8.53 16.85 2.70
N GLY A 179 8.08 16.14 1.68
CA GLY A 179 6.68 15.87 1.47
C GLY A 179 5.93 16.83 0.54
N LEU A 180 6.67 17.51 -0.33
CA LEU A 180 6.11 18.30 -1.41
C LEU A 180 6.62 17.79 -2.75
N LEU A 181 5.73 17.63 -3.73
CA LEU A 181 6.17 17.46 -5.12
C LEU A 181 6.81 18.78 -5.56
N PRO A 182 7.94 18.72 -6.29
CA PRO A 182 8.46 19.91 -6.99
C PRO A 182 7.32 20.46 -7.85
N SER A 183 7.13 21.79 -7.82
CA SER A 183 6.18 22.43 -8.72
C SER A 183 6.64 22.19 -10.16
N GLU A 184 5.72 21.98 -11.11
CA GLU A 184 6.06 21.83 -12.53
C GLU A 184 6.85 23.06 -13.03
N SER A 185 6.61 24.25 -12.45
CA SER A 185 7.38 25.45 -12.72
C SER A 185 8.85 25.39 -12.32
N GLU A 186 9.23 24.63 -11.29
CA GLU A 186 10.64 24.46 -10.90
C GLU A 186 11.37 23.46 -11.79
N ALA A 187 10.65 22.52 -12.41
CA ALA A 187 11.23 21.61 -13.38
C ALA A 187 11.55 22.32 -14.71
N GLU A 188 10.74 23.28 -15.13
CA GLU A 188 10.98 24.09 -16.33
C GLU A 188 12.16 25.07 -16.16
N VAL A 189 12.32 25.65 -14.97
CA VAL A 189 13.44 26.58 -14.68
C VAL A 189 14.81 25.87 -14.58
N ARG A 190 14.83 24.57 -14.22
CA ARG A 190 16.09 23.80 -14.18
C ARG A 190 16.48 23.19 -15.52
N SER A 191 15.61 23.22 -16.52
CA SER A 191 15.88 22.72 -17.86
C SER A 191 16.17 23.85 -18.89
N ALA A 192 16.14 25.10 -18.48
CA ALA A 192 16.52 26.30 -19.23
C ALA A 192 17.87 26.84 -18.72
#